data_52b2f3b3b881f3519b047b5bd02b65f3
#
_entry.id   52b2f3b3b881f3519b047b5bd02b65f3
#
_cell.length_a   1.000
_cell.length_b   1.000
_cell.length_c   1.000
_cell.angle_alpha   90.00
_cell.angle_beta   90.00
_cell.angle_gamma   90.00
#
_symmetry.space_group_name_H-M   'P 1'
#
loop_
_entity.id
_entity.type
_entity.pdbx_description
1 polymer ?
#
loop_
_entity_poly.entity_id
_entity_poly.type
_entity_poly.pdbx_seq_one_letter_code
_entity_poly.pdbx_strand_id
1 'polypeptide(L)'
;TAGFSIFYATLSLVLVNLVSRIIKNPDFKTGLIDWYNQTIVGLQKGAINMVGVGIAIATAGIIVGAVGSTGLSTNLIIVIETIARDNVIILILLTIILCLLLGMGLPTTANYVVVASLMATVLVDVGNASGFIFPLIAVHLFVFYFGLMADVTPPVGLASYAAAAISGGDPLRTGLQAI
;
A
#
# COMPACT_ATOMS: atom_id res chain seq x y z
N THR A 1 -8.05 6.87 15.05
CA THR A 1 -7.74 6.83 13.62
C THR A 1 -6.22 6.88 13.41
N ALA A 2 -5.71 6.30 12.30
CA ALA A 2 -4.27 6.22 12.03
C ALA A 2 -3.56 7.59 12.11
N GLY A 3 -4.20 8.67 11.62
CA GLY A 3 -3.64 10.01 11.69
C GLY A 3 -3.39 10.51 13.11
N PHE A 4 -4.29 10.27 14.03
CA PHE A 4 -4.08 10.62 15.44
C PHE A 4 -2.95 9.82 16.07
N SER A 5 -2.84 8.52 15.76
CA SER A 5 -1.76 7.68 16.29
C SER A 5 -0.39 8.17 15.81
N ILE A 6 -0.27 8.53 14.52
CA ILE A 6 0.96 9.08 13.95
C ILE A 6 1.32 10.43 14.59
N PHE A 7 0.33 11.31 14.78
CA PHE A 7 0.54 12.60 15.43
C PHE A 7 1.08 12.44 16.85
N TYR A 8 0.44 11.61 17.68
CA TYR A 8 0.90 11.38 19.06
C TYR A 8 2.25 10.66 19.12
N ALA A 9 2.52 9.73 18.20
CA ALA A 9 3.83 9.08 18.11
C ALA A 9 4.93 10.09 17.79
N THR A 10 4.69 10.97 16.80
CA THR A 10 5.65 12.03 16.44
C THR A 10 5.87 13.01 17.60
N LEU A 11 4.80 13.44 18.26
CA LEU A 11 4.87 14.30 19.43
C LEU A 11 5.68 13.65 20.56
N SER A 12 5.41 12.37 20.85
CA SER A 12 6.14 11.61 21.86
C SER A 12 7.63 11.50 21.54
N LEU A 13 8.01 11.26 20.29
CA LEU A 13 9.40 11.22 19.85
C LEU A 13 10.10 12.56 20.04
N VAL A 14 9.44 13.67 19.71
CA VAL A 14 9.96 15.02 19.89
C VAL A 14 10.18 15.33 21.38
N LEU A 15 9.25 14.92 22.26
CA LEU A 15 9.36 15.09 23.70
C LEU A 15 10.47 14.22 24.31
N VAL A 16 10.58 12.95 23.91
CA VAL A 16 11.65 12.05 24.37
C VAL A 16 13.02 12.57 23.94
N ASN A 17 13.12 13.10 22.72
CA ASN A 17 14.36 13.72 22.24
C ASN A 17 14.72 14.96 23.07
N LEU A 18 13.73 15.80 23.42
CA LEU A 18 13.93 16.96 24.30
C LEU A 18 14.54 16.53 25.66
N VAL A 19 13.89 15.59 26.33
CA VAL A 19 14.34 15.07 27.62
C VAL A 19 15.76 14.48 27.51
N SER A 20 16.01 13.67 26.51
CA SER A 20 17.32 13.06 26.25
C SER A 20 18.43 14.11 26.05
N ARG A 21 18.13 15.21 25.37
CA ARG A 21 19.10 16.29 25.11
C ARG A 21 19.40 17.12 26.33
N ILE A 22 18.37 17.40 27.12
CA ILE A 22 18.56 18.13 28.40
C ILE A 22 19.42 17.31 29.37
N ILE A 23 19.20 15.98 29.42
CA ILE A 23 19.99 15.11 30.31
C ILE A 23 21.45 14.96 29.85
N LYS A 24 21.70 14.91 28.54
CA LYS A 24 23.03 14.68 27.96
C LYS A 24 23.92 15.91 27.90
N ASN A 25 23.36 17.12 27.91
CA ASN A 25 24.12 18.34 27.82
C ASN A 25 24.34 18.95 29.22
N PRO A 26 25.54 19.41 29.51
CA PRO A 26 25.87 20.02 30.82
C PRO A 26 25.19 21.37 31.02
N ASP A 27 24.79 22.06 29.93
CA ASP A 27 24.12 23.35 29.98
C ASP A 27 22.74 23.25 29.33
N PHE A 28 21.73 23.67 30.09
CA PHE A 28 20.32 23.62 29.68
C PHE A 28 20.03 24.39 28.38
N LYS A 29 20.65 25.57 28.21
CA LYS A 29 20.46 26.38 26.99
C LYS A 29 21.00 25.70 25.76
N THR A 30 22.18 25.12 25.86
CA THR A 30 22.82 24.36 24.76
C THR A 30 21.99 23.15 24.40
N GLY A 31 21.46 22.41 25.38
CA GLY A 31 20.55 21.27 25.17
C GLY A 31 19.27 21.64 24.44
N LEU A 32 18.66 22.79 24.75
CA LEU A 32 17.46 23.30 24.06
C LEU A 32 17.74 23.72 22.62
N ILE A 33 18.84 24.41 22.35
CA ILE A 33 19.23 24.84 21.01
C ILE A 33 19.49 23.60 20.13
N ASP A 34 20.22 22.63 20.64
CA ASP A 34 20.50 21.37 19.94
C ASP A 34 19.23 20.59 19.64
N TRP A 35 18.32 20.49 20.59
CA TRP A 35 17.02 19.86 20.38
C TRP A 35 16.22 20.56 19.28
N TYR A 36 16.11 21.90 19.32
CA TYR A 36 15.38 22.68 18.34
C TYR A 36 15.95 22.47 16.93
N ASN A 37 17.26 22.61 16.76
CA ASN A 37 17.93 22.43 15.48
C ASN A 37 17.73 21.03 14.92
N GLN A 38 17.87 19.99 15.77
CA GLN A 38 17.66 18.61 15.32
C GLN A 38 16.21 18.30 14.97
N THR A 39 15.26 18.87 15.71
CA THR A 39 13.84 18.70 15.39
C THR A 39 13.51 19.33 14.05
N ILE A 40 13.99 20.54 13.78
CA ILE A 40 13.79 21.20 12.47
C ILE A 40 14.46 20.40 11.34
N VAL A 41 15.70 19.98 11.52
CA VAL A 41 16.41 19.16 10.51
C VAL A 41 15.71 17.81 10.30
N GLY A 42 15.20 17.19 11.36
CA GLY A 42 14.44 15.95 11.27
C GLY A 42 13.14 16.12 10.50
N LEU A 43 12.37 17.16 10.77
CA LEU A 43 11.14 17.49 10.04
C LEU A 43 11.42 17.81 8.58
N GLN A 44 12.46 18.59 8.29
CA GLN A 44 12.87 18.92 6.93
C GLN A 44 13.26 17.67 6.14
N LYS A 45 14.09 16.79 6.69
CA LYS A 45 14.48 15.53 6.04
C LYS A 45 13.26 14.60 5.84
N GLY A 46 12.38 14.52 6.84
CA GLY A 46 11.14 13.77 6.73
C GLY A 46 10.25 14.28 5.59
N ALA A 47 10.07 15.60 5.49
CA ALA A 47 9.30 16.22 4.40
C ALA A 47 9.92 15.93 3.02
N ILE A 48 11.24 16.05 2.88
CA ILE A 48 11.94 15.75 1.62
C ILE A 48 11.78 14.27 1.25
N ASN A 49 11.93 13.35 2.18
CA ASN A 49 11.76 11.92 1.93
C ASN A 49 10.32 11.57 1.50
N MET A 50 9.32 12.32 2.01
CA MET A 50 7.91 12.12 1.63
C MET A 50 7.56 12.63 0.24
N VAL A 51 8.39 13.47 -0.39
CA VAL A 51 8.11 14.00 -1.75
C VAL A 51 7.97 12.87 -2.76
N GLY A 52 8.89 11.91 -2.75
CA GLY A 52 8.84 10.76 -3.67
C GLY A 52 7.57 9.91 -3.49
N VAL A 53 7.21 9.63 -2.24
CA VAL A 53 5.98 8.89 -1.91
C VAL A 53 4.74 9.70 -2.31
N GLY A 54 4.73 11.01 -2.05
CA GLY A 54 3.64 11.91 -2.43
C GLY A 54 3.41 11.96 -3.95
N ILE A 55 4.47 12.07 -4.74
CA ILE A 55 4.41 12.03 -6.21
C ILE A 55 3.86 10.68 -6.68
N ALA A 56 4.35 9.57 -6.12
CA ALA A 56 3.88 8.24 -6.48
C ALA A 56 2.37 8.07 -6.19
N ILE A 57 1.90 8.51 -5.02
CA ILE A 57 0.48 8.46 -4.66
C ILE A 57 -0.36 9.36 -5.56
N ALA A 58 0.11 10.57 -5.89
CA ALA A 58 -0.58 11.47 -6.81
C ALA A 58 -0.71 10.87 -8.22
N THR A 59 0.36 10.25 -8.72
CA THR A 59 0.36 9.54 -10.01
C THR A 59 -0.61 8.36 -10.00
N ALA A 60 -0.58 7.55 -8.93
CA ALA A 60 -1.55 6.48 -8.73
C ALA A 60 -2.99 7.00 -8.72
N GLY A 61 -3.26 8.14 -8.08
CA GLY A 61 -4.58 8.79 -8.10
C GLY A 61 -5.08 9.15 -9.50
N ILE A 62 -4.19 9.58 -10.40
CA ILE A 62 -4.51 9.84 -11.80
C ILE A 62 -4.92 8.54 -12.51
N ILE A 63 -4.16 7.45 -12.29
CA ILE A 63 -4.47 6.14 -12.85
C ILE A 63 -5.82 5.64 -12.36
N VAL A 64 -6.10 5.76 -11.04
CA VAL A 64 -7.41 5.43 -10.45
C VAL A 64 -8.55 6.17 -11.13
N GLY A 65 -8.39 7.48 -11.30
CA GLY A 65 -9.37 8.31 -11.98
C GLY A 65 -9.60 7.88 -13.42
N ALA A 66 -8.55 7.57 -14.16
CA ALA A 66 -8.63 7.09 -15.54
C ALA A 66 -9.32 5.70 -15.63
N VAL A 67 -8.93 4.75 -14.77
CA VAL A 67 -9.53 3.41 -14.72
C VAL A 67 -11.02 3.49 -14.36
N GLY A 68 -11.38 4.35 -13.39
CA GLY A 68 -12.77 4.54 -12.98
C GLY A 68 -13.63 5.19 -14.07
N SER A 69 -13.11 6.24 -14.74
CA SER A 69 -13.85 6.97 -15.77
C SER A 69 -13.99 6.20 -17.09
N THR A 70 -13.07 5.31 -17.41
CA THR A 70 -13.09 4.52 -18.65
C THR A 70 -13.85 3.19 -18.53
N GLY A 71 -14.24 2.78 -17.32
CA GLY A 71 -14.86 1.47 -17.08
C GLY A 71 -13.91 0.30 -17.35
N LEU A 72 -12.59 0.55 -17.39
CA LEU A 72 -11.58 -0.47 -17.70
C LEU A 72 -11.68 -1.68 -16.78
N SER A 73 -11.91 -1.45 -15.47
CA SER A 73 -12.06 -2.53 -14.50
C SER A 73 -13.20 -3.48 -14.87
N THR A 74 -14.37 -2.95 -15.22
CA THR A 74 -15.54 -3.75 -15.64
C THR A 74 -15.25 -4.54 -16.90
N ASN A 75 -14.61 -3.93 -17.89
CA ASN A 75 -14.26 -4.62 -19.13
C ASN A 75 -13.24 -5.74 -18.90
N LEU A 76 -12.24 -5.54 -18.01
CA LEU A 76 -11.29 -6.58 -17.64
C LEU A 76 -11.98 -7.79 -17.00
N ILE A 77 -12.99 -7.57 -16.18
CA ILE A 77 -13.74 -8.64 -15.53
C ILE A 77 -14.53 -9.45 -16.55
N ILE A 78 -15.22 -8.81 -17.49
CA ILE A 78 -15.94 -9.48 -18.57
C ILE A 78 -14.97 -10.37 -19.39
N VAL A 79 -13.78 -9.87 -19.66
CA VAL A 79 -12.73 -10.65 -20.34
C VAL A 79 -12.30 -11.85 -19.49
N ILE A 80 -12.11 -11.68 -18.20
CA ILE A 80 -11.72 -12.75 -17.27
C ILE A 80 -12.80 -13.84 -17.22
N GLU A 81 -14.06 -13.47 -17.06
CA GLU A 81 -15.19 -14.42 -17.06
C GLU A 81 -15.27 -15.18 -18.39
N THR A 82 -15.11 -14.47 -19.51
CA THR A 82 -15.14 -15.07 -20.85
C THR A 82 -13.99 -16.08 -21.05
N ILE A 83 -12.80 -15.79 -20.56
CA ILE A 83 -11.63 -16.66 -20.67
C ILE A 83 -11.73 -17.84 -19.71
N ALA A 84 -12.20 -17.61 -18.50
CA ALA A 84 -12.29 -18.64 -17.45
C ALA A 84 -13.30 -19.76 -17.81
N ARG A 85 -14.40 -19.45 -18.50
CA ARG A 85 -15.42 -20.42 -18.97
C ARG A 85 -15.78 -21.45 -17.89
N ASP A 86 -16.20 -21.03 -16.74
CA ASP A 86 -16.56 -21.90 -15.60
C ASP A 86 -15.38 -22.70 -14.99
N ASN A 87 -14.15 -22.48 -15.44
CA ASN A 87 -12.97 -23.10 -14.84
C ASN A 87 -12.45 -22.27 -13.65
N VAL A 88 -12.71 -22.76 -12.45
CA VAL A 88 -12.37 -22.09 -11.19
C VAL A 88 -10.87 -21.80 -11.06
N ILE A 89 -10.02 -22.70 -11.52
CA ILE A 89 -8.56 -22.53 -11.41
C ILE A 89 -8.10 -21.35 -12.30
N ILE A 90 -8.60 -21.30 -13.53
CA ILE A 90 -8.29 -20.20 -14.45
C ILE A 90 -8.83 -18.89 -13.89
N LEU A 91 -10.04 -18.89 -13.34
CA LEU A 91 -10.66 -17.72 -12.72
C LEU A 91 -9.82 -17.18 -11.55
N ILE A 92 -9.35 -18.07 -10.65
CA ILE A 92 -8.48 -17.69 -9.54
C ILE A 92 -7.18 -17.07 -10.06
N LEU A 93 -6.49 -17.71 -11.01
CA LEU A 93 -5.24 -17.20 -11.56
C LEU A 93 -5.41 -15.85 -12.24
N LEU A 94 -6.47 -15.67 -13.03
CA LEU A 94 -6.76 -14.40 -13.68
C LEU A 94 -7.14 -13.32 -12.67
N THR A 95 -7.84 -13.67 -11.58
CA THR A 95 -8.13 -12.73 -10.48
C THR A 95 -6.85 -12.29 -9.77
N ILE A 96 -5.89 -13.18 -9.54
CA ILE A 96 -4.58 -12.82 -9.01
C ILE A 96 -3.89 -11.80 -9.91
N ILE A 97 -3.84 -12.07 -11.21
CA ILE A 97 -3.24 -11.15 -12.19
C ILE A 97 -3.96 -9.79 -12.15
N LEU A 98 -5.29 -9.80 -12.09
CA LEU A 98 -6.08 -8.57 -12.00
C LEU A 98 -5.76 -7.77 -10.72
N CYS A 99 -5.69 -8.44 -9.55
CA CYS A 99 -5.32 -7.81 -8.28
C CYS A 99 -3.94 -7.14 -8.36
N LEU A 100 -2.96 -7.84 -8.96
CA LEU A 100 -1.61 -7.32 -9.12
C LEU A 100 -1.57 -6.15 -10.10
N LEU A 101 -2.22 -6.26 -11.25
CA LEU A 101 -2.25 -5.20 -12.28
C LEU A 101 -2.94 -3.92 -11.77
N LEU A 102 -4.11 -4.04 -11.17
CA LEU A 102 -4.82 -2.89 -10.61
C LEU A 102 -4.11 -2.33 -9.39
N GLY A 103 -3.52 -3.19 -8.56
CA GLY A 103 -2.79 -2.79 -7.37
C GLY A 103 -1.49 -2.03 -7.67
N MET A 104 -0.89 -2.20 -8.85
CA MET A 104 0.26 -1.39 -9.25
C MET A 104 -0.08 0.10 -9.43
N GLY A 105 -1.35 0.43 -9.64
CA GLY A 105 -1.79 1.82 -9.84
C GLY A 105 -2.74 2.34 -8.76
N LEU A 106 -3.26 1.48 -7.91
CA LEU A 106 -4.27 1.82 -6.90
C LEU A 106 -3.71 1.66 -5.49
N PRO A 107 -4.03 2.57 -4.55
CA PRO A 107 -3.82 2.29 -3.13
C PRO A 107 -4.52 0.99 -2.73
N THR A 108 -3.93 0.23 -1.80
CA THR A 108 -4.38 -1.11 -1.38
C THR A 108 -5.89 -1.17 -1.09
N THR A 109 -6.41 -0.18 -0.36
CA THR A 109 -7.84 -0.12 -0.03
C THR A 109 -8.72 0.05 -1.26
N ALA A 110 -8.32 0.91 -2.19
CA ALA A 110 -9.07 1.12 -3.43
C ALA A 110 -9.03 -0.11 -4.34
N ASN A 111 -7.86 -0.74 -4.48
CA ASN A 111 -7.70 -2.00 -5.20
C ASN A 111 -8.62 -3.09 -4.63
N TYR A 112 -8.56 -3.31 -3.31
CA TYR A 112 -9.43 -4.27 -2.64
C TYR A 112 -10.91 -3.99 -2.90
N VAL A 113 -11.38 -2.76 -2.69
CA VAL A 113 -12.80 -2.41 -2.89
C VAL A 113 -13.24 -2.67 -4.32
N VAL A 114 -12.45 -2.25 -5.30
CA VAL A 114 -12.79 -2.44 -6.72
C VAL A 114 -12.83 -3.93 -7.08
N VAL A 115 -11.76 -4.68 -6.79
CA VAL A 115 -11.71 -6.10 -7.18
C VAL A 115 -12.70 -6.94 -6.39
N ALA A 116 -12.85 -6.72 -5.08
CA ALA A 116 -13.79 -7.47 -4.27
C ALA A 116 -15.24 -7.24 -4.68
N SER A 117 -15.63 -5.98 -4.96
CA SER A 117 -17.01 -5.69 -5.37
C SER A 117 -17.42 -6.33 -6.68
N LEU A 118 -16.46 -6.63 -7.54
CA LEU A 118 -16.71 -7.16 -8.89
C LEU A 118 -16.45 -8.67 -8.96
N MET A 119 -15.38 -9.17 -8.35
CA MET A 119 -14.94 -10.56 -8.48
C MET A 119 -15.38 -11.48 -7.35
N ALA A 120 -15.75 -10.94 -6.17
CA ALA A 120 -16.05 -11.80 -5.04
C ALA A 120 -17.28 -12.68 -5.29
N THR A 121 -18.35 -12.12 -5.84
CA THR A 121 -19.56 -12.87 -6.20
C THR A 121 -19.27 -13.88 -7.31
N VAL A 122 -18.56 -13.47 -8.34
CA VAL A 122 -18.18 -14.33 -9.47
C VAL A 122 -17.38 -15.55 -9.01
N LEU A 123 -16.38 -15.34 -8.15
CA LEU A 123 -15.56 -16.43 -7.58
C LEU A 123 -16.42 -17.41 -6.76
N VAL A 124 -17.36 -16.91 -5.97
CA VAL A 124 -18.27 -17.76 -5.18
C VAL A 124 -19.22 -18.53 -6.08
N ASP A 125 -19.82 -17.88 -7.06
CA ASP A 125 -20.83 -18.48 -7.94
C ASP A 125 -20.21 -19.55 -8.86
N VAL A 126 -19.10 -19.25 -9.51
CA VAL A 126 -18.37 -20.21 -10.35
C VAL A 126 -17.78 -21.34 -9.51
N GLY A 127 -17.29 -21.03 -8.31
CA GLY A 127 -16.82 -22.04 -7.36
C GLY A 127 -17.93 -23.04 -7.02
N ASN A 128 -19.08 -22.54 -6.59
CA ASN A 128 -20.24 -23.37 -6.26
C ASN A 128 -20.72 -24.22 -7.45
N ALA A 129 -20.79 -23.64 -8.63
CA ALA A 129 -21.15 -24.34 -9.86
C ALA A 129 -20.18 -25.47 -10.22
N SER A 130 -18.90 -25.31 -9.84
CA SER A 130 -17.83 -26.30 -10.06
C SER A 130 -17.66 -27.30 -8.91
N GLY A 131 -18.52 -27.25 -7.88
CA GLY A 131 -18.47 -28.16 -6.73
C GLY A 131 -17.47 -27.74 -5.64
N PHE A 132 -16.89 -26.53 -5.70
CA PHE A 132 -16.06 -25.97 -4.66
C PHE A 132 -16.89 -25.00 -3.79
N ILE A 133 -16.77 -25.14 -2.47
CA ILE A 133 -17.41 -24.21 -1.55
C ILE A 133 -16.38 -23.14 -1.15
N PHE A 134 -16.52 -21.93 -1.67
CA PHE A 134 -15.72 -20.79 -1.26
C PHE A 134 -16.48 -19.92 -0.26
N PRO A 135 -16.08 -19.92 1.04
CA PRO A 135 -16.63 -18.96 1.99
C PRO A 135 -16.35 -17.54 1.51
N LEU A 136 -17.36 -16.68 1.52
CA LEU A 136 -17.22 -15.29 1.03
C LEU A 136 -16.05 -14.56 1.71
N ILE A 137 -15.84 -14.80 3.02
CA ILE A 137 -14.73 -14.21 3.76
C ILE A 137 -13.37 -14.67 3.23
N ALA A 138 -13.24 -15.92 2.80
CA ALA A 138 -12.00 -16.41 2.21
C ALA A 138 -11.69 -15.73 0.87
N VAL A 139 -12.71 -15.50 0.05
CA VAL A 139 -12.57 -14.75 -1.21
C VAL A 139 -12.17 -13.31 -0.96
N HIS A 140 -12.78 -12.64 0.02
CA HIS A 140 -12.40 -11.28 0.40
C HIS A 140 -10.95 -11.20 0.92
N LEU A 141 -10.52 -12.15 1.75
CA LEU A 141 -9.14 -12.23 2.21
C LEU A 141 -8.17 -12.51 1.06
N PHE A 142 -8.51 -13.40 0.15
CA PHE A 142 -7.73 -13.68 -1.04
C PHE A 142 -7.48 -12.43 -1.88
N VAL A 143 -8.53 -11.69 -2.23
CA VAL A 143 -8.41 -10.44 -3.00
C VAL A 143 -7.61 -9.39 -2.24
N PHE A 144 -7.81 -9.29 -0.91
CA PHE A 144 -7.08 -8.35 -0.06
C PHE A 144 -5.58 -8.65 -0.03
N TYR A 145 -5.18 -9.91 0.18
CA TYR A 145 -3.76 -10.27 0.23
C TYR A 145 -3.05 -10.09 -1.10
N PHE A 146 -3.66 -10.47 -2.22
CA PHE A 146 -3.07 -10.22 -3.53
C PHE A 146 -3.04 -8.73 -3.89
N GLY A 147 -3.99 -7.94 -3.38
CA GLY A 147 -3.96 -6.49 -3.45
C GLY A 147 -2.78 -5.89 -2.66
N LEU A 148 -2.51 -6.41 -1.45
CA LEU A 148 -1.34 -6.02 -0.66
C LEU A 148 -0.02 -6.37 -1.34
N MET A 149 0.08 -7.55 -1.95
CA MET A 149 1.29 -7.95 -2.67
C MET A 149 1.66 -6.99 -3.79
N ALA A 150 0.69 -6.36 -4.42
CA ALA A 150 0.94 -5.36 -5.45
C ALA A 150 1.72 -4.14 -4.92
N ASP A 151 1.49 -3.74 -3.66
CA ASP A 151 2.17 -2.60 -3.01
C ASP A 151 3.66 -2.86 -2.74
N VAL A 152 4.10 -4.10 -2.70
CA VAL A 152 5.51 -4.48 -2.54
C VAL A 152 6.16 -4.91 -3.84
N THR A 153 5.36 -5.28 -4.85
CA THR A 153 5.84 -5.85 -6.13
C THR A 153 6.49 -4.78 -7.02
N PRO A 154 7.73 -4.95 -7.47
CA PRO A 154 8.32 -4.10 -8.49
C PRO A 154 7.53 -4.15 -9.83
N PRO A 155 7.49 -3.08 -10.62
CA PRO A 155 8.29 -1.86 -10.51
C PRO A 155 7.67 -0.75 -9.65
N VAL A 156 6.41 -0.86 -9.24
CA VAL A 156 5.71 0.24 -8.54
C VAL A 156 5.96 0.20 -7.04
N GLY A 157 5.79 -0.91 -6.36
CA GLY A 157 6.15 -1.23 -4.98
C GLY A 157 6.22 -0.06 -3.99
N LEU A 158 5.14 0.70 -3.79
CA LEU A 158 5.15 1.92 -2.96
C LEU A 158 5.69 1.67 -1.54
N ALA A 159 5.33 0.54 -0.94
CA ALA A 159 5.82 0.16 0.39
C ALA A 159 7.32 -0.14 0.37
N SER A 160 7.83 -0.76 -0.71
CA SER A 160 9.25 -1.05 -0.89
C SER A 160 10.08 0.23 -1.07
N TYR A 161 9.56 1.21 -1.80
CA TYR A 161 10.20 2.53 -1.92
C TYR A 161 10.23 3.27 -0.59
N ALA A 162 9.15 3.24 0.18
CA ALA A 162 9.11 3.85 1.50
C ALA A 162 10.11 3.20 2.47
N ALA A 163 10.18 1.86 2.49
CA ALA A 163 11.13 1.13 3.30
C ALA A 163 12.59 1.40 2.89
N ALA A 164 12.87 1.45 1.59
CA ALA A 164 14.19 1.78 1.07
C ALA A 164 14.61 3.22 1.40
N ALA A 165 13.69 4.17 1.39
CA ALA A 165 13.95 5.56 1.78
C ALA A 165 14.40 5.67 3.26
N ILE A 166 13.89 4.79 4.13
CA ILE A 166 14.26 4.75 5.55
C ILE A 166 15.59 4.02 5.73
N SER A 167 15.78 2.87 5.07
CA SER A 167 16.97 2.01 5.25
C SER A 167 18.19 2.50 4.45
N GLY A 168 18.01 3.38 3.46
CA GLY A 168 19.05 3.75 2.50
C GLY A 168 19.36 2.65 1.46
N GLY A 169 18.50 1.63 1.35
CA GLY A 169 18.65 0.50 0.43
C GLY A 169 18.15 0.81 -0.98
N ASP A 170 18.34 -0.16 -1.88
CA ASP A 170 17.79 -0.12 -3.23
C ASP A 170 16.30 -0.53 -3.22
N PRO A 171 15.39 0.30 -3.76
CA PRO A 171 13.94 0.01 -3.70
C PRO A 171 13.53 -1.28 -4.42
N LEU A 172 14.13 -1.56 -5.58
CA LEU A 172 13.80 -2.74 -6.37
C LEU A 172 14.24 -4.02 -5.66
N ARG A 173 15.45 -4.00 -5.08
CA ARG A 173 15.95 -5.13 -4.27
C ARG A 173 15.12 -5.32 -3.00
N THR A 174 14.71 -4.24 -2.36
CA THR A 174 13.83 -4.28 -1.20
C THR A 174 12.49 -4.93 -1.57
N GLY A 175 11.90 -4.56 -2.70
CA GLY A 175 10.68 -5.16 -3.22
C GLY A 175 10.83 -6.64 -3.54
N LEU A 176 11.91 -7.05 -4.21
CA LEU A 176 12.19 -8.46 -4.52
C LEU A 176 12.38 -9.33 -3.27
N GLN A 177 12.85 -8.76 -2.17
CA GLN A 177 12.99 -9.47 -0.89
C GLN A 177 11.68 -9.50 -0.08
N ALA A 178 10.73 -8.64 -0.40
CA ALA A 178 9.45 -8.54 0.31
C ALA A 178 8.36 -9.47 -0.28
N ILE A 179 8.56 -9.97 -1.52
CA ILE A 179 7.69 -10.94 -2.19
C ILE A 179 8.06 -12.36 -1.75
#